data_2646aadc9145e14a041e102d767f9d39
#
_entry.id   2646aadc9145e14a041e102d767f9d39
#
_cell.length_a   1.000
_cell.length_b   1.000
_cell.length_c   1.000
_cell.angle_alpha   90.00
_cell.angle_beta   90.00
_cell.angle_gamma   90.00
#
_symmetry.space_group_name_H-M   'P 1'
#
loop_
_entity.id
_entity.type
_entity.pdbx_description
1 polymer ?
#
loop_
_entity_poly.entity_id
_entity_poly.type
_entity_poly.pdbx_seq_one_letter_code
_entity_poly.pdbx_strand_id
1 'polypeptide(L)'
;MRFVALVLVVLLSGCINPTTEEGRVFTIETLDRVEDAGSVYSMKDNLSEGPVLVLFIGVGCIGCKDWTDDLREHHNDWMDQEPPLQIVSVERYLRFETKEDVAEEFGFPESNHYTPWPIVLPTDDDSIQRIEDQANLSQSVFEYYGLPGTPELFLIDQEGVIRWESSTYYPDQNSIEEIENAYKKVI
;
A
#
# COMPACT_ATOMS: atom_id res chain seq x y z
N MET A 1 -36.27 47.63 43.14
CA MET A 1 -35.85 47.44 41.75
C MET A 1 -34.95 46.20 41.72
N ARG A 2 -35.41 45.08 41.16
CA ARG A 2 -34.66 43.81 41.02
C ARG A 2 -34.15 43.72 39.56
N PHE A 3 -32.83 43.80 39.36
CA PHE A 3 -32.24 43.57 38.07
C PHE A 3 -32.12 42.04 37.85
N VAL A 4 -32.81 41.55 36.83
CA VAL A 4 -32.63 40.18 36.30
C VAL A 4 -31.50 40.25 35.27
N ALA A 5 -30.39 39.63 35.59
CA ALA A 5 -29.28 39.46 34.61
C ALA A 5 -29.62 38.25 33.71
N LEU A 6 -29.84 38.55 32.43
CA LEU A 6 -30.02 37.53 31.37
C LEU A 6 -28.66 37.02 30.95
N VAL A 7 -28.29 35.80 31.33
CA VAL A 7 -27.07 35.15 30.86
C VAL A 7 -27.38 34.50 29.53
N LEU A 8 -26.83 35.05 28.45
CA LEU A 8 -26.89 34.50 27.09
C LEU A 8 -25.83 33.40 26.95
N VAL A 9 -26.21 32.14 27.04
CA VAL A 9 -25.33 30.99 26.75
C VAL A 9 -25.29 30.81 25.24
N VAL A 10 -24.19 31.25 24.60
CA VAL A 10 -23.92 30.95 23.18
C VAL A 10 -23.34 29.52 23.11
N LEU A 11 -24.16 28.56 22.72
CA LEU A 11 -23.70 27.22 22.35
C LEU A 11 -22.99 27.31 20.99
N LEU A 12 -21.66 27.39 21.00
CA LEU A 12 -20.83 27.16 19.83
C LEU A 12 -20.89 25.65 19.53
N SER A 13 -21.89 25.23 18.78
CA SER A 13 -21.88 23.93 18.11
C SER A 13 -20.84 24.04 16.97
N GLY A 14 -19.59 23.83 17.32
CA GLY A 14 -18.55 23.53 16.32
C GLY A 14 -18.93 22.22 15.65
N CYS A 15 -19.38 22.28 14.40
CA CYS A 15 -19.38 21.12 13.54
C CYS A 15 -17.92 20.67 13.40
N ILE A 16 -17.50 19.68 14.19
CA ILE A 16 -16.32 18.89 13.87
C ILE A 16 -16.76 18.08 12.65
N ASN A 17 -16.47 18.59 11.45
CA ASN A 17 -16.49 17.73 10.27
C ASN A 17 -15.46 16.63 10.57
N PRO A 18 -15.82 15.34 10.55
CA PRO A 18 -14.82 14.31 10.50
C PRO A 18 -13.99 14.63 9.23
N THR A 19 -12.71 14.88 9.41
CA THR A 19 -11.77 14.91 8.29
C THR A 19 -11.83 13.51 7.73
N THR A 20 -12.57 13.31 6.64
CA THR A 20 -12.45 12.08 5.84
C THR A 20 -11.00 12.05 5.39
N GLU A 21 -10.28 11.02 5.79
CA GLU A 21 -8.92 10.79 5.28
C GLU A 21 -9.06 10.69 3.77
N GLU A 22 -8.39 11.60 3.05
CA GLU A 22 -8.45 11.62 1.61
C GLU A 22 -7.62 10.45 1.08
N GLY A 23 -8.25 9.60 0.26
CA GLY A 23 -7.60 8.46 -0.36
C GLY A 23 -6.47 8.86 -1.30
N ARG A 24 -5.40 8.08 -1.28
CA ARG A 24 -4.20 8.27 -2.10
C ARG A 24 -3.89 7.04 -2.91
N VAL A 25 -3.48 7.27 -4.14
CA VAL A 25 -3.12 6.22 -5.10
C VAL A 25 -1.85 6.61 -5.86
N PHE A 26 -1.30 5.69 -6.63
CA PHE A 26 -0.20 5.96 -7.55
C PHE A 26 -0.39 5.21 -8.87
N THR A 27 0.30 5.70 -9.90
CA THR A 27 0.39 5.04 -11.21
C THR A 27 1.88 5.00 -11.56
N ILE A 28 2.47 3.79 -11.67
CA ILE A 28 3.92 3.58 -11.74
C ILE A 28 4.25 2.48 -12.74
N GLU A 29 5.42 2.60 -13.39
CA GLU A 29 5.96 1.58 -14.26
C GLU A 29 6.23 0.26 -13.52
N THR A 30 6.07 -0.86 -14.22
CA THR A 30 6.29 -2.21 -13.71
C THR A 30 7.55 -2.84 -14.28
N LEU A 31 7.84 -4.08 -13.91
CA LEU A 31 8.84 -4.91 -14.61
C LEU A 31 8.39 -5.34 -16.02
N ASP A 32 7.12 -5.11 -16.39
CA ASP A 32 6.51 -5.48 -17.67
C ASP A 32 6.51 -7.00 -17.92
N ARG A 33 6.18 -7.77 -16.87
CA ARG A 33 5.99 -9.22 -16.90
C ARG A 33 4.50 -9.56 -17.14
N VAL A 34 4.20 -10.84 -17.34
CA VAL A 34 2.81 -11.32 -17.46
C VAL A 34 2.03 -11.05 -16.18
N GLU A 35 2.66 -11.24 -15.02
CA GLU A 35 2.08 -11.04 -13.68
C GLU A 35 1.77 -9.57 -13.37
N ASP A 36 2.43 -8.65 -14.07
CA ASP A 36 2.23 -7.20 -13.88
C ASP A 36 0.98 -6.69 -14.62
N ALA A 37 0.40 -7.52 -15.51
CA ALA A 37 -0.76 -7.18 -16.35
C ALA A 37 -0.55 -5.95 -17.25
N GLY A 38 0.70 -5.57 -17.53
CA GLY A 38 1.10 -4.46 -18.39
C GLY A 38 2.30 -3.69 -17.84
N SER A 39 2.78 -2.72 -18.62
CA SER A 39 3.97 -1.93 -18.28
C SER A 39 3.73 -0.83 -17.24
N VAL A 40 2.47 -0.62 -16.83
CA VAL A 40 2.07 0.40 -15.86
C VAL A 40 1.03 -0.18 -14.91
N TYR A 41 1.25 -0.05 -13.61
CA TYR A 41 0.32 -0.41 -12.56
C TYR A 41 -0.47 0.82 -12.11
N SER A 42 -1.80 0.72 -12.11
CA SER A 42 -2.71 1.72 -11.56
C SER A 42 -3.28 1.22 -10.23
N MET A 43 -2.86 1.79 -9.12
CA MET A 43 -3.40 1.43 -7.81
C MET A 43 -4.91 1.66 -7.73
N LYS A 44 -5.42 2.75 -8.34
CA LYS A 44 -6.86 3.06 -8.36
C LYS A 44 -7.68 1.94 -9.01
N ASP A 45 -7.20 1.40 -10.13
CA ASP A 45 -7.93 0.35 -10.83
C ASP A 45 -7.96 -0.93 -10.00
N ASN A 46 -6.85 -1.30 -9.37
CA ASN A 46 -6.77 -2.45 -8.46
C ASN A 46 -7.67 -2.27 -7.23
N LEU A 47 -7.67 -1.10 -6.60
CA LEU A 47 -8.56 -0.80 -5.47
C LEU A 47 -10.04 -0.86 -5.82
N SER A 48 -10.41 -0.71 -7.11
CA SER A 48 -11.80 -0.92 -7.54
C SER A 48 -12.25 -2.38 -7.45
N GLU A 49 -11.32 -3.32 -7.43
CA GLU A 49 -11.57 -4.76 -7.31
C GLU A 49 -11.51 -5.24 -5.85
N GLY A 50 -10.61 -4.67 -5.04
CA GLY A 50 -10.46 -5.03 -3.63
C GLY A 50 -9.32 -4.26 -2.94
N PRO A 51 -9.16 -4.42 -1.61
CA PRO A 51 -8.02 -3.87 -0.88
C PRO A 51 -6.68 -4.35 -1.43
N VAL A 52 -5.63 -3.52 -1.27
CA VAL A 52 -4.27 -3.81 -1.75
C VAL A 52 -3.29 -3.83 -0.59
N LEU A 53 -2.54 -4.92 -0.47
CA LEU A 53 -1.37 -5.03 0.39
C LEU A 53 -0.14 -4.56 -0.38
N VAL A 54 0.46 -3.47 0.05
CA VAL A 54 1.69 -2.89 -0.50
C VAL A 54 2.87 -3.43 0.29
N LEU A 55 3.85 -4.05 -0.37
CA LEU A 55 5.11 -4.51 0.22
C LEU A 55 6.28 -3.72 -0.38
N PHE A 56 6.99 -2.94 0.43
CA PHE A 56 8.24 -2.31 0.01
C PHE A 56 9.39 -3.31 0.07
N ILE A 57 10.09 -3.46 -1.07
CA ILE A 57 11.16 -4.45 -1.25
C ILE A 57 12.49 -3.81 -1.67
N GLY A 58 13.56 -4.60 -1.60
CA GLY A 58 14.87 -4.34 -2.17
C GLY A 58 15.61 -5.66 -2.39
N VAL A 59 16.43 -5.74 -3.42
CA VAL A 59 17.15 -6.97 -3.84
C VAL A 59 18.07 -7.51 -2.72
N GLY A 60 18.77 -6.60 -2.02
CA GLY A 60 19.66 -6.96 -0.90
C GLY A 60 18.94 -7.27 0.43
N CYS A 61 17.62 -7.18 0.48
CA CYS A 61 16.83 -7.27 1.71
C CYS A 61 16.42 -8.72 2.02
N ILE A 62 17.04 -9.37 3.00
CA ILE A 62 16.73 -10.75 3.39
C ILE A 62 15.27 -10.86 3.88
N GLY A 63 14.84 -9.93 4.75
CA GLY A 63 13.45 -9.93 5.23
C GLY A 63 12.42 -9.78 4.12
N CYS A 64 12.75 -9.05 3.03
CA CYS A 64 11.87 -8.94 1.87
C CYS A 64 11.67 -10.29 1.15
N LYS A 65 12.75 -11.09 1.08
CA LYS A 65 12.71 -12.43 0.49
C LYS A 65 11.82 -13.35 1.32
N ASP A 66 12.00 -13.35 2.63
CA ASP A 66 11.20 -14.13 3.56
C ASP A 66 9.72 -13.72 3.51
N TRP A 67 9.43 -12.41 3.47
CA TRP A 67 8.07 -11.91 3.28
C TRP A 67 7.47 -12.32 1.93
N THR A 68 8.23 -12.22 0.84
CA THR A 68 7.75 -12.64 -0.49
C THR A 68 7.39 -14.11 -0.50
N ASP A 69 8.21 -14.98 0.10
CA ASP A 69 7.96 -16.41 0.16
C ASP A 69 6.72 -16.74 0.99
N ASP A 70 6.56 -16.10 2.16
CA ASP A 70 5.44 -16.31 3.06
C ASP A 70 4.12 -15.80 2.43
N LEU A 71 4.10 -14.60 1.89
CA LEU A 71 2.92 -14.03 1.20
C LEU A 71 2.51 -14.86 -0.03
N ARG A 72 3.49 -15.45 -0.74
CA ARG A 72 3.21 -16.30 -1.90
C ARG A 72 2.42 -17.55 -1.54
N GLU A 73 2.63 -18.11 -0.34
CA GLU A 73 1.85 -19.27 0.14
C GLU A 73 0.37 -18.92 0.33
N HIS A 74 0.05 -17.66 0.67
CA HIS A 74 -1.31 -17.19 0.94
C HIS A 74 -1.98 -16.51 -0.27
N HIS A 75 -1.21 -16.12 -1.28
CA HIS A 75 -1.66 -15.26 -2.38
C HIS A 75 -2.90 -15.81 -3.10
N ASN A 76 -2.92 -17.10 -3.46
CA ASN A 76 -4.07 -17.69 -4.17
C ASN A 76 -5.34 -17.68 -3.32
N ASP A 77 -5.23 -18.00 -2.04
CA ASP A 77 -6.38 -18.03 -1.12
C ASP A 77 -6.95 -16.62 -0.91
N TRP A 78 -6.07 -15.60 -0.91
CA TRP A 78 -6.48 -14.20 -0.79
C TRP A 78 -7.10 -13.65 -2.08
N MET A 79 -6.60 -14.07 -3.24
CA MET A 79 -7.19 -13.71 -4.53
C MET A 79 -8.56 -14.35 -4.76
N ASP A 80 -8.86 -15.48 -4.10
CA ASP A 80 -10.16 -16.17 -4.16
C ASP A 80 -11.21 -15.57 -3.17
N GLN A 81 -10.85 -14.56 -2.37
CA GLN A 81 -11.79 -13.83 -1.50
C GLN A 81 -12.70 -12.91 -2.30
N GLU A 82 -13.82 -12.46 -1.71
CA GLU A 82 -14.73 -11.46 -2.26
C GLU A 82 -14.96 -10.32 -1.25
N PRO A 83 -14.41 -9.12 -1.49
CA PRO A 83 -13.47 -8.74 -2.57
C PRO A 83 -12.08 -9.41 -2.40
N PRO A 84 -11.26 -9.57 -3.46
CA PRO A 84 -9.92 -10.14 -3.33
C PRO A 84 -8.99 -9.22 -2.53
N LEU A 85 -8.08 -9.82 -1.75
CA LEU A 85 -6.93 -9.11 -1.21
C LEU A 85 -5.77 -9.20 -2.20
N GLN A 86 -5.48 -8.11 -2.88
CA GLN A 86 -4.42 -8.02 -3.87
C GLN A 86 -3.09 -7.66 -3.23
N ILE A 87 -1.98 -7.99 -3.89
CA ILE A 87 -0.63 -7.62 -3.45
C ILE A 87 0.06 -6.83 -4.56
N VAL A 88 0.89 -5.85 -4.17
CA VAL A 88 1.85 -5.18 -5.05
C VAL A 88 3.16 -5.00 -4.32
N SER A 89 4.27 -5.36 -4.96
CA SER A 89 5.61 -5.05 -4.46
C SER A 89 6.11 -3.73 -5.03
N VAL A 90 6.71 -2.90 -4.18
CA VAL A 90 7.24 -1.57 -4.54
C VAL A 90 8.74 -1.58 -4.30
N GLU A 91 9.53 -1.53 -5.39
CA GLU A 91 10.97 -1.44 -5.30
C GLU A 91 11.41 -0.09 -4.71
N ARG A 92 12.30 -0.15 -3.69
CA ARG A 92 12.68 1.04 -2.90
C ARG A 92 14.00 1.67 -3.32
N TYR A 93 14.89 0.91 -3.95
CA TYR A 93 16.31 1.27 -4.09
C TYR A 93 16.81 1.37 -5.54
N LEU A 94 15.96 1.71 -6.52
CA LEU A 94 16.34 1.87 -7.94
C LEU A 94 17.49 2.85 -8.19
N ARG A 95 17.90 3.64 -7.19
CA ARG A 95 19.15 4.43 -7.26
C ARG A 95 20.40 3.57 -7.15
N PHE A 96 20.31 2.35 -6.60
CA PHE A 96 21.42 1.46 -6.30
C PHE A 96 21.24 0.07 -6.92
N GLU A 97 20.01 -0.30 -7.24
CA GLU A 97 19.59 -1.58 -7.80
C GLU A 97 19.00 -1.34 -9.18
N THR A 98 19.30 -2.21 -10.14
CA THR A 98 18.77 -2.10 -11.50
C THR A 98 17.46 -2.87 -11.66
N LYS A 99 16.69 -2.54 -12.71
CA LYS A 99 15.51 -3.31 -13.10
C LYS A 99 15.84 -4.79 -13.32
N GLU A 100 17.01 -5.06 -13.88
CA GLU A 100 17.53 -6.41 -14.11
C GLU A 100 17.79 -7.14 -12.79
N ASP A 101 18.39 -6.50 -11.80
CA ASP A 101 18.63 -7.08 -10.47
C ASP A 101 17.31 -7.46 -9.79
N VAL A 102 16.30 -6.58 -9.86
CA VAL A 102 14.96 -6.84 -9.32
C VAL A 102 14.30 -8.01 -10.04
N ALA A 103 14.42 -8.07 -11.38
CA ALA A 103 13.87 -9.16 -12.18
C ALA A 103 14.55 -10.50 -11.87
N GLU A 104 15.88 -10.52 -11.69
CA GLU A 104 16.62 -11.75 -11.32
C GLU A 104 16.21 -12.28 -9.95
N GLU A 105 15.99 -11.39 -8.97
CA GLU A 105 15.67 -11.80 -7.59
C GLU A 105 14.20 -12.20 -7.42
N PHE A 106 13.27 -11.42 -8.02
CA PHE A 106 11.83 -11.56 -7.75
C PHE A 106 10.99 -11.84 -9.00
N GLY A 107 11.52 -11.59 -10.19
CA GLY A 107 10.73 -11.45 -11.41
C GLY A 107 10.49 -12.74 -12.20
N PHE A 108 11.37 -13.72 -12.11
CA PHE A 108 11.30 -14.93 -12.94
C PHE A 108 10.71 -16.11 -12.16
N PRO A 109 9.90 -16.98 -12.82
CA PRO A 109 9.36 -18.17 -12.16
C PRO A 109 10.44 -19.12 -11.59
N GLU A 110 11.68 -19.02 -12.11
CA GLU A 110 12.84 -19.78 -11.64
C GLU A 110 13.55 -19.13 -10.46
N SER A 111 13.22 -17.87 -10.14
CA SER A 111 13.77 -17.17 -8.97
C SER A 111 13.32 -17.83 -7.68
N ASN A 112 14.21 -17.94 -6.70
CA ASN A 112 13.88 -18.48 -5.39
C ASN A 112 12.78 -17.66 -4.69
N HIS A 113 12.76 -16.35 -4.93
CA HIS A 113 11.82 -15.41 -4.32
C HIS A 113 10.81 -14.85 -5.34
N TYR A 114 10.42 -15.68 -6.32
CA TYR A 114 9.47 -15.30 -7.35
C TYR A 114 8.17 -14.70 -6.78
N THR A 115 7.76 -13.59 -7.39
CA THR A 115 6.61 -12.78 -7.01
C THR A 115 5.49 -12.93 -8.03
N PRO A 116 4.37 -13.66 -7.74
CA PRO A 116 3.28 -13.89 -8.69
C PRO A 116 2.27 -12.73 -8.76
N TRP A 117 2.63 -11.55 -8.26
CA TRP A 117 1.86 -10.30 -8.28
C TRP A 117 2.70 -9.16 -8.87
N PRO A 118 2.11 -7.98 -9.19
CA PRO A 118 2.83 -6.87 -9.79
C PRO A 118 4.02 -6.36 -8.95
N ILE A 119 5.13 -6.04 -9.65
CA ILE A 119 6.26 -5.32 -9.08
C ILE A 119 6.36 -3.97 -9.76
N VAL A 120 6.26 -2.88 -9.00
CA VAL A 120 6.37 -1.51 -9.48
C VAL A 120 7.73 -0.90 -9.14
N LEU A 121 8.18 -0.02 -10.01
CA LEU A 121 9.52 0.55 -10.02
C LEU A 121 9.50 2.08 -9.89
N PRO A 122 9.05 2.64 -8.74
CA PRO A 122 8.96 4.08 -8.59
C PRO A 122 10.33 4.74 -8.54
N THR A 123 10.40 5.93 -9.12
CA THR A 123 11.51 6.87 -8.96
C THR A 123 11.17 7.91 -7.88
N ASP A 124 12.13 8.73 -7.48
CA ASP A 124 11.86 9.81 -6.51
C ASP A 124 10.94 10.90 -7.07
N ASP A 125 10.77 10.97 -8.39
CA ASP A 125 9.91 11.94 -9.07
C ASP A 125 8.46 11.46 -9.21
N ASP A 126 8.18 10.17 -8.93
CA ASP A 126 6.84 9.61 -9.00
C ASP A 126 5.98 10.11 -7.83
N SER A 127 4.92 10.83 -8.20
CA SER A 127 4.05 11.49 -7.23
C SER A 127 2.88 10.60 -6.81
N ILE A 128 2.48 10.74 -5.54
CA ILE A 128 1.19 10.24 -5.09
C ILE A 128 0.06 11.06 -5.75
N GLN A 129 -1.06 10.43 -5.98
CA GLN A 129 -2.23 11.00 -6.63
C GLN A 129 -3.44 10.98 -5.69
N ARG A 130 -4.35 11.91 -5.88
CA ARG A 130 -5.67 11.87 -5.24
C ARG A 130 -6.53 10.81 -5.92
N ILE A 131 -7.23 9.99 -5.15
CA ILE A 131 -8.02 8.88 -5.71
C ILE A 131 -9.18 9.34 -6.61
N GLU A 132 -9.82 10.48 -6.30
CA GLU A 132 -11.03 10.94 -6.98
C GLU A 132 -10.76 11.29 -8.45
N ASP A 133 -9.73 12.10 -8.71
CA ASP A 133 -9.43 12.66 -10.03
C ASP A 133 -8.05 12.31 -10.58
N GLN A 134 -7.26 11.53 -9.83
CA GLN A 134 -5.87 11.15 -10.13
C GLN A 134 -4.93 12.35 -10.35
N ALA A 135 -5.26 13.50 -9.75
CA ALA A 135 -4.39 14.65 -9.78
C ALA A 135 -3.11 14.39 -8.96
N ASN A 136 -1.94 14.61 -9.59
CA ASN A 136 -0.66 14.51 -8.88
C ASN A 136 -0.59 15.52 -7.74
N LEU A 137 -0.08 15.04 -6.61
CA LEU A 137 0.21 15.86 -5.44
C LEU A 137 1.70 16.23 -5.41
N SER A 138 2.08 17.17 -4.55
CA SER A 138 3.48 17.60 -4.42
C SER A 138 4.36 16.60 -3.66
N GLN A 139 3.78 15.54 -3.14
CA GLN A 139 4.44 14.51 -2.34
C GLN A 139 4.77 13.32 -3.22
N SER A 140 6.01 12.81 -3.12
CA SER A 140 6.38 11.58 -3.81
C SER A 140 5.72 10.36 -3.16
N VAL A 141 5.71 9.22 -3.88
CA VAL A 141 5.22 7.95 -3.34
C VAL A 141 5.96 7.60 -2.04
N PHE A 142 7.28 7.69 -2.03
CA PHE A 142 8.06 7.36 -0.85
C PHE A 142 7.81 8.29 0.34
N GLU A 143 7.65 9.60 0.09
CA GLU A 143 7.34 10.55 1.17
C GLU A 143 5.95 10.29 1.78
N TYR A 144 4.98 9.89 0.98
CA TYR A 144 3.64 9.56 1.47
C TYR A 144 3.66 8.39 2.45
N TYR A 145 4.42 7.34 2.14
CA TYR A 145 4.59 6.18 3.02
C TYR A 145 5.65 6.39 4.12
N GLY A 146 6.06 7.63 4.39
CA GLY A 146 6.99 7.94 5.48
C GLY A 146 8.44 7.57 5.21
N LEU A 147 8.87 7.52 3.93
CA LEU A 147 10.18 7.04 3.50
C LEU A 147 10.46 5.60 4.00
N PRO A 148 9.64 4.64 3.59
CA PRO A 148 9.64 3.30 4.17
C PRO A 148 11.01 2.64 4.08
N GLY A 149 11.31 1.85 5.10
CA GLY A 149 12.38 0.85 5.07
C GLY A 149 11.99 -0.37 4.24
N THR A 150 12.81 -1.42 4.27
CA THR A 150 12.47 -2.70 3.64
C THR A 150 12.82 -3.87 4.56
N PRO A 151 11.90 -4.81 4.75
CA PRO A 151 10.51 -4.79 4.30
C PRO A 151 9.65 -3.83 5.14
N GLU A 152 8.66 -3.20 4.51
CA GLU A 152 7.59 -2.48 5.18
C GLU A 152 6.28 -2.73 4.43
N LEU A 153 5.18 -2.96 5.15
CA LEU A 153 3.92 -3.37 4.59
C LEU A 153 2.82 -2.38 4.97
N PHE A 154 1.91 -2.14 4.01
CA PHE A 154 0.73 -1.28 4.21
C PHE A 154 -0.49 -1.93 3.60
N LEU A 155 -1.60 -2.03 4.34
CA LEU A 155 -2.89 -2.41 3.79
C LEU A 155 -3.70 -1.15 3.46
N ILE A 156 -4.10 -1.04 2.19
CA ILE A 156 -4.86 0.08 1.65
C ILE A 156 -6.28 -0.41 1.35
N ASP A 157 -7.28 0.30 1.86
CA ASP A 157 -8.68 0.01 1.57
C ASP A 157 -9.10 0.51 0.18
N GLN A 158 -10.33 0.17 -0.24
CA GLN A 158 -10.86 0.56 -1.55
C GLN A 158 -11.07 2.08 -1.70
N GLU A 159 -11.08 2.84 -0.62
CA GLU A 159 -11.09 4.31 -0.60
C GLU A 159 -9.67 4.92 -0.75
N GLY A 160 -8.61 4.09 -0.81
CA GLY A 160 -7.23 4.54 -0.95
C GLY A 160 -6.60 5.02 0.37
N VAL A 161 -7.12 4.56 1.51
CA VAL A 161 -6.67 4.94 2.84
C VAL A 161 -5.86 3.82 3.48
N ILE A 162 -4.72 4.15 4.08
CA ILE A 162 -3.90 3.19 4.85
C ILE A 162 -4.69 2.78 6.11
N ARG A 163 -4.93 1.49 6.29
CA ARG A 163 -5.67 0.92 7.42
C ARG A 163 -4.83 0.08 8.37
N TRP A 164 -3.70 -0.38 7.89
CA TRP A 164 -2.75 -1.13 8.70
C TRP A 164 -1.34 -0.97 8.12
N GLU A 165 -0.35 -1.05 8.98
CA GLU A 165 1.06 -1.00 8.63
C GLU A 165 1.88 -1.95 9.51
N SER A 166 2.98 -2.47 8.99
CA SER A 166 3.97 -3.24 9.73
C SER A 166 5.36 -3.03 9.18
N SER A 167 6.32 -2.85 10.08
CA SER A 167 7.76 -2.82 9.79
C SER A 167 8.48 -4.05 10.36
N THR A 168 7.75 -5.14 10.61
CA THR A 168 8.31 -6.42 11.08
C THR A 168 9.26 -6.98 10.04
N TYR A 169 10.54 -7.19 10.41
CA TYR A 169 11.58 -7.55 9.46
C TYR A 169 11.43 -8.99 8.93
N TYR A 170 11.09 -9.93 9.81
CA TYR A 170 10.84 -11.33 9.42
C TYR A 170 9.37 -11.68 9.64
N PRO A 171 8.68 -12.26 8.65
CA PRO A 171 7.32 -12.74 8.85
C PRO A 171 7.26 -13.84 9.90
N ASP A 172 6.14 -13.94 10.59
CA ASP A 172 5.78 -15.05 11.45
C ASP A 172 4.27 -15.30 11.36
N GLN A 173 3.79 -16.36 11.98
CA GLN A 173 2.36 -16.70 11.95
C GLN A 173 1.47 -15.55 12.46
N ASN A 174 1.93 -14.77 13.43
CA ASN A 174 1.15 -13.64 13.95
C ASN A 174 1.03 -12.53 12.90
N SER A 175 2.08 -12.29 12.10
CA SER A 175 2.10 -11.28 11.05
C SER A 175 1.05 -11.54 9.98
N ILE A 176 0.89 -12.80 9.56
CA ILE A 176 -0.16 -13.21 8.61
C ILE A 176 -1.55 -13.04 9.22
N GLU A 177 -1.74 -13.48 10.47
CA GLU A 177 -3.01 -13.28 11.18
C GLU A 177 -3.37 -11.79 11.34
N GLU A 178 -2.38 -10.90 11.53
CA GLU A 178 -2.58 -9.46 11.58
C GLU A 178 -3.05 -8.90 10.25
N ILE A 179 -2.45 -9.32 9.12
CA ILE A 179 -2.88 -8.93 7.76
C ILE A 179 -4.33 -9.38 7.52
N GLU A 180 -4.66 -10.64 7.79
CA GLU A 180 -6.02 -11.15 7.64
C GLU A 180 -7.04 -10.44 8.52
N ASN A 181 -6.66 -10.11 9.74
CA ASN A 181 -7.54 -9.37 10.66
C ASN A 181 -7.71 -7.91 10.23
N ALA A 182 -6.69 -7.29 9.64
CA ALA A 182 -6.79 -5.96 9.06
C ALA A 182 -7.68 -5.98 7.81
N TYR A 183 -7.48 -6.95 6.92
CA TYR A 183 -8.33 -7.15 5.74
C TYR A 183 -9.81 -7.30 6.11
N LYS A 184 -10.16 -8.17 7.07
CA LYS A 184 -11.55 -8.37 7.54
C LYS A 184 -12.22 -7.11 8.10
N LYS A 185 -11.47 -6.08 8.42
CA LYS A 185 -12.01 -4.80 8.93
C LYS A 185 -12.28 -3.78 7.82
N VAL A 186 -11.75 -4.00 6.64
CA VAL A 186 -11.84 -3.05 5.51
C VAL A 186 -12.78 -3.52 4.39
N ILE A 187 -13.37 -4.71 4.54
CA ILE A 187 -14.36 -5.29 3.62
C ILE A 187 -15.77 -5.21 4.17
#